data_b26474f70878f1f434398e0c1e8e8f07
#
_entry.id   b26474f70878f1f434398e0c1e8e8f07
#
_cell.length_a   1.000
_cell.length_b   1.000
_cell.length_c   1.000
_cell.angle_alpha   90.00
_cell.angle_beta   90.00
_cell.angle_gamma   90.00
#
_symmetry.space_group_name_H-M   'P 1'
#
loop_
_entity.id
_entity.type
_entity.pdbx_description
1 polymer ?
#
loop_
_entity_poly.entity_id
_entity_poly.type
_entity_poly.pdbx_seq_one_letter_code
_entity_poly.pdbx_strand_id
1 'polypeptide(L)'
;MRLILDGMADASLAGAYVLFPDPWPKRRHATRRILQPAVLDSLARLVRPGGMLVLASDHSVAKGWLLQAAMAHPAFAWTARRPADWRSRPEGLVPTRYMQKAEREDRVPNWFLFERLPA
;
A
#
# COMPACT_ATOMS: atom_id res chain seq x y z
N MET A 1 -2.30 15.94 0.06
CA MET A 1 -2.75 14.69 0.73
C MET A 1 -2.59 14.72 2.25
N ARG A 2 -1.43 15.08 2.78
CA ARG A 2 -1.18 15.11 4.22
C ARG A 2 -2.16 16.00 5.00
N LEU A 3 -2.48 17.16 4.47
CA LEU A 3 -3.43 18.08 5.13
C LEU A 3 -4.82 17.46 5.31
N ILE A 4 -5.27 16.67 4.31
CA ILE A 4 -6.54 15.97 4.40
C ILE A 4 -6.48 14.89 5.48
N LEU A 5 -5.39 14.09 5.50
CA LEU A 5 -5.21 13.05 6.50
C LEU A 5 -5.14 13.63 7.91
N ASP A 6 -4.41 14.74 8.08
CA ASP A 6 -4.24 15.39 9.40
C ASP A 6 -5.56 15.90 9.99
N GLY A 7 -6.53 16.25 9.14
CA GLY A 7 -7.84 16.72 9.57
C GLY A 7 -8.84 15.62 9.91
N MET A 8 -8.51 14.35 9.69
CA MET A 8 -9.42 13.24 9.93
C MET A 8 -9.32 12.72 11.37
N ALA A 9 -10.44 12.22 11.89
CA ALA A 9 -10.49 11.64 13.22
C ALA A 9 -9.73 10.31 13.31
N ASP A 10 -9.20 9.98 14.47
CA ASP A 10 -8.52 8.71 14.73
C ASP A 10 -9.47 7.52 14.47
N ALA A 11 -8.92 6.44 13.92
CA ALA A 11 -9.64 5.20 13.63
C ALA A 11 -10.91 5.42 12.80
N SER A 12 -10.92 6.45 11.93
CA SER A 12 -12.07 6.79 11.10
C SER A 12 -12.17 5.95 9.82
N LEU A 13 -11.08 5.24 9.45
CA LEU A 13 -11.02 4.46 8.21
C LEU A 13 -11.06 2.95 8.51
N ALA A 14 -11.88 2.24 7.75
CA ALA A 14 -11.90 0.77 7.77
C ALA A 14 -10.69 0.17 7.06
N GLY A 15 -10.09 0.91 6.15
CA GLY A 15 -8.91 0.49 5.41
C GLY A 15 -8.36 1.62 4.54
N ALA A 16 -7.21 1.39 3.94
CA ALA A 16 -6.58 2.33 3.03
C ALA A 16 -5.95 1.58 1.86
N TYR A 17 -5.91 2.23 0.71
CA TYR A 17 -5.39 1.65 -0.52
C TYR A 17 -4.35 2.59 -1.12
N VAL A 18 -3.17 2.05 -1.45
CA VAL A 18 -2.13 2.74 -2.22
C VAL A 18 -1.89 1.89 -3.46
N LEU A 19 -2.55 2.25 -4.55
CA LEU A 19 -2.58 1.45 -5.77
C LEU A 19 -1.82 2.14 -6.90
N PHE A 20 -0.80 1.45 -7.40
CA PHE A 20 -0.03 1.88 -8.58
C PHE A 20 0.50 3.31 -8.49
N PRO A 21 1.21 3.66 -7.39
CA PRO A 21 1.79 5.00 -7.25
C PRO A 21 2.93 5.20 -8.24
N ASP A 22 3.33 6.47 -8.44
CA ASP A 22 4.53 6.77 -9.23
C ASP A 22 5.73 6.03 -8.64
N PRO A 23 6.49 5.30 -9.47
CA PRO A 23 7.52 4.39 -8.94
C PRO A 23 8.76 5.09 -8.39
N TRP A 24 9.11 6.30 -8.90
CA TRP A 24 10.30 7.04 -8.48
C TRP A 24 11.50 6.09 -8.29
N PRO A 25 12.01 5.45 -9.36
CA PRO A 25 12.90 4.28 -9.24
C PRO A 25 14.31 4.61 -8.78
N LYS A 26 14.77 5.84 -8.95
CA LYS A 26 16.14 6.22 -8.58
C LYS A 26 16.23 6.54 -7.10
N ARG A 27 17.38 6.24 -6.48
CA ARG A 27 17.61 6.52 -5.05
C ARG A 27 17.41 8.00 -4.71
N ARG A 28 17.80 8.92 -5.60
CA ARG A 28 17.60 10.37 -5.42
C ARG A 28 16.12 10.77 -5.34
N HIS A 29 15.20 9.90 -5.78
CA HIS A 29 13.76 10.14 -5.75
C HIS A 29 13.09 9.64 -4.46
N ALA A 30 13.85 9.08 -3.52
CA ALA A 30 13.27 8.42 -2.34
C ALA A 30 12.32 9.32 -1.55
N THR A 31 12.62 10.63 -1.46
CA THR A 31 11.76 11.59 -0.75
C THR A 31 10.46 11.91 -1.46
N ARG A 32 10.34 11.55 -2.74
CA ARG A 32 9.13 11.76 -3.56
C ARG A 32 8.16 10.59 -3.51
N ARG A 33 8.60 9.43 -3.02
CA ARG A 33 7.74 8.25 -2.92
C ARG A 33 6.63 8.50 -1.92
N ILE A 34 5.40 8.09 -2.28
CA ILE A 34 4.22 8.40 -1.47
C ILE A 34 4.26 7.78 -0.07
N LEU A 35 4.81 6.58 0.05
CA LEU A 35 4.77 5.83 1.32
C LEU A 35 5.97 6.18 2.20
N GLN A 36 5.98 7.41 2.70
CA GLN A 36 6.98 7.88 3.66
C GLN A 36 6.59 7.48 5.10
N PRO A 37 7.56 7.40 6.03
CA PRO A 37 7.25 7.09 7.43
C PRO A 37 6.17 7.99 8.03
N ALA A 38 6.16 9.27 7.72
CA ALA A 38 5.14 10.21 8.20
C ALA A 38 3.75 9.87 7.65
N VAL A 39 3.65 9.42 6.40
CA VAL A 39 2.38 8.98 5.82
C VAL A 39 1.91 7.70 6.50
N LEU A 40 2.80 6.76 6.74
CA LEU A 40 2.48 5.52 7.46
C LEU A 40 2.03 5.80 8.89
N ASP A 41 2.65 6.76 9.58
CA ASP A 41 2.20 7.18 10.90
C ASP A 41 0.77 7.71 10.85
N SER A 42 0.44 8.53 9.85
CA SER A 42 -0.92 9.03 9.65
C SER A 42 -1.91 7.90 9.36
N LEU A 43 -1.54 6.96 8.49
CA LEU A 43 -2.38 5.80 8.19
C LEU A 43 -2.59 4.91 9.42
N ALA A 44 -1.55 4.72 10.23
CA ALA A 44 -1.65 3.94 11.46
C ALA A 44 -2.65 4.57 12.45
N ARG A 45 -2.69 5.91 12.51
CA ARG A 45 -3.66 6.64 13.33
C ARG A 45 -5.07 6.51 12.79
N LEU A 46 -5.24 6.61 11.47
CA LEU A 46 -6.55 6.71 10.81
C LEU A 46 -7.21 5.35 10.60
N VAL A 47 -6.44 4.33 10.24
CA VAL A 47 -6.99 2.99 10.01
C VAL A 47 -7.24 2.33 11.36
N ARG A 48 -8.49 1.92 11.58
CA ARG A 48 -8.85 1.25 12.84
C ARG A 48 -8.12 -0.10 12.99
N PRO A 49 -7.88 -0.55 14.23
CA PRO A 49 -7.31 -1.89 14.45
C PRO A 49 -8.12 -2.97 13.73
N GLY A 50 -7.44 -3.90 13.09
CA GLY A 50 -8.07 -4.92 12.25
C GLY A 50 -8.37 -4.45 10.83
N GLY A 51 -8.27 -3.16 10.54
CA GLY A 51 -8.41 -2.63 9.18
C GLY A 51 -7.21 -2.99 8.32
N MET A 52 -7.37 -2.90 7.00
CA MET A 52 -6.36 -3.33 6.04
C MET A 52 -5.73 -2.14 5.33
N LEU A 53 -4.41 -2.23 5.15
CA LEU A 53 -3.65 -1.39 4.22
C LEU A 53 -3.32 -2.25 3.01
N VAL A 54 -3.81 -1.87 1.84
CA VAL A 54 -3.60 -2.60 0.58
C VAL A 54 -2.66 -1.79 -0.31
N LEU A 55 -1.52 -2.38 -0.62
CA LEU A 55 -0.52 -1.79 -1.50
C LEU A 55 -0.44 -2.60 -2.79
N ALA A 56 -0.29 -1.94 -3.92
CA ALA A 56 -0.13 -2.64 -5.18
C ALA A 56 0.74 -1.86 -6.15
N SER A 57 1.53 -2.57 -6.93
CA SER A 57 2.29 -2.04 -8.05
C SER A 57 2.63 -3.16 -9.03
N ASP A 58 2.81 -2.79 -10.28
CA ASP A 58 3.36 -3.64 -11.34
C ASP A 58 4.81 -3.28 -11.66
N HIS A 59 5.35 -2.24 -11.03
CA HIS A 59 6.72 -1.78 -11.24
C HIS A 59 7.68 -2.43 -10.24
N SER A 60 8.73 -3.06 -10.73
CA SER A 60 9.66 -3.83 -9.89
C SER A 60 10.27 -3.03 -8.73
N VAL A 61 10.65 -1.78 -8.98
CA VAL A 61 11.22 -0.94 -7.92
C VAL A 61 10.17 -0.49 -6.92
N ALA A 62 8.99 -0.07 -7.40
CA ALA A 62 7.91 0.37 -6.51
C ALA A 62 7.41 -0.77 -5.61
N LYS A 63 7.31 -1.99 -6.12
CA LYS A 63 6.99 -3.18 -5.30
C LYS A 63 7.92 -3.28 -4.10
N GLY A 64 9.23 -3.10 -4.34
CA GLY A 64 10.25 -3.21 -3.29
C GLY A 64 10.09 -2.14 -2.21
N TRP A 65 10.01 -0.86 -2.58
CA TRP A 65 9.94 0.19 -1.56
C TRP A 65 8.58 0.26 -0.87
N LEU A 66 7.49 -0.10 -1.54
CA LEU A 66 6.18 -0.22 -0.89
C LEU A 66 6.21 -1.27 0.22
N LEU A 67 6.67 -2.46 -0.12
CA LEU A 67 6.74 -3.56 0.84
C LEU A 67 7.68 -3.25 2.00
N GLN A 68 8.87 -2.74 1.70
CA GLN A 68 9.87 -2.38 2.70
C GLN A 68 9.35 -1.32 3.68
N ALA A 69 8.73 -0.26 3.16
CA ALA A 69 8.23 0.82 3.99
C ALA A 69 7.15 0.33 4.97
N ALA A 70 6.20 -0.47 4.48
CA ALA A 70 5.13 -0.99 5.33
C ALA A 70 5.63 -2.02 6.34
N MET A 71 6.56 -2.90 5.95
CA MET A 71 7.15 -3.88 6.86
C MET A 71 7.97 -3.23 7.98
N ALA A 72 8.56 -2.08 7.73
CA ALA A 72 9.33 -1.34 8.72
C ALA A 72 8.45 -0.66 9.78
N HIS A 73 7.15 -0.50 9.53
CA HIS A 73 6.26 0.20 10.45
C HIS A 73 5.64 -0.78 11.46
N PRO A 74 5.80 -0.53 12.77
CA PRO A 74 5.36 -1.48 13.80
C PRO A 74 3.85 -1.64 13.92
N ALA A 75 3.06 -0.71 13.38
CA ALA A 75 1.60 -0.77 13.46
C ALA A 75 0.97 -1.69 12.42
N PHE A 76 1.72 -2.14 11.43
CA PHE A 76 1.21 -2.96 10.34
C PHE A 76 1.93 -4.30 10.27
N ALA A 77 1.18 -5.38 10.07
CA ALA A 77 1.71 -6.73 9.89
C ALA A 77 1.34 -7.26 8.50
N TRP A 78 2.33 -7.76 7.76
CA TRP A 78 2.10 -8.38 6.46
C TRP A 78 1.34 -9.69 6.65
N THR A 79 0.21 -9.84 5.94
CA THR A 79 -0.68 -10.98 6.12
C THR A 79 -0.30 -12.18 5.25
N ALA A 80 0.59 -12.00 4.27
CA ALA A 80 0.94 -13.06 3.33
C ALA A 80 1.69 -14.21 4.02
N ARG A 81 1.35 -15.43 3.63
CA ARG A 81 1.99 -16.66 4.11
C ARG A 81 2.63 -17.46 3.00
N ARG A 82 2.25 -17.19 1.74
CA ARG A 82 2.73 -17.90 0.56
C ARG A 82 2.71 -16.98 -0.66
N PRO A 83 3.46 -17.28 -1.74
CA PRO A 83 3.52 -16.40 -2.91
C PRO A 83 2.18 -16.08 -3.56
N ALA A 84 1.24 -16.99 -3.57
CA ALA A 84 -0.09 -16.75 -4.13
C ALA A 84 -0.79 -15.55 -3.48
N ASP A 85 -0.49 -15.25 -2.22
CA ASP A 85 -1.14 -14.18 -1.47
C ASP A 85 -0.80 -12.78 -1.98
N TRP A 86 0.35 -12.59 -2.65
CA TRP A 86 0.69 -11.28 -3.24
C TRP A 86 0.62 -11.26 -4.76
N ARG A 87 0.28 -12.38 -5.40
CA ARG A 87 0.18 -12.49 -6.86
C ARG A 87 -1.24 -12.32 -7.37
N SER A 88 -2.23 -12.40 -6.49
CA SER A 88 -3.65 -12.35 -6.85
C SER A 88 -4.28 -11.06 -6.36
N ARG A 89 -5.11 -10.45 -7.22
CA ARG A 89 -5.91 -9.29 -6.83
C ARG A 89 -6.85 -9.67 -5.69
N PRO A 90 -6.96 -8.83 -4.63
CA PRO A 90 -7.87 -9.11 -3.54
C PRO A 90 -9.31 -9.26 -4.03
N GLU A 91 -10.04 -10.19 -3.44
CA GLU A 91 -11.44 -10.39 -3.72
C GLU A 91 -12.24 -9.11 -3.40
N GLY A 92 -13.18 -8.78 -4.26
CA GLY A 92 -14.01 -7.59 -4.12
C GLY A 92 -13.40 -6.31 -4.68
N LEU A 93 -12.13 -6.31 -5.06
CA LEU A 93 -11.49 -5.14 -5.66
C LEU A 93 -11.76 -5.12 -7.17
N VAL A 94 -12.47 -4.09 -7.63
CA VAL A 94 -12.84 -3.95 -9.05
C VAL A 94 -11.63 -3.48 -9.85
N PRO A 95 -11.32 -4.10 -11.03
CA PRO A 95 -10.21 -3.66 -11.88
C PRO A 95 -10.40 -2.23 -12.36
N THR A 96 -9.35 -1.42 -12.24
CA THR A 96 -9.30 -0.09 -12.83
C THR A 96 -8.80 -0.18 -14.28
N ARG A 97 -8.91 0.92 -15.02
CA ARG A 97 -8.32 1.00 -16.36
C ARG A 97 -6.82 0.78 -16.35
N TYR A 98 -6.15 1.28 -15.32
CA TYR A 98 -4.70 1.09 -15.15
C TYR A 98 -4.37 -0.40 -14.98
N MET A 99 -5.10 -1.12 -14.15
CA MET A 99 -4.90 -2.55 -13.94
C MET A 99 -5.10 -3.34 -15.24
N GLN A 100 -6.16 -3.02 -16.00
CA GLN A 100 -6.44 -3.66 -17.28
C GLN A 100 -5.34 -3.37 -18.30
N LYS A 101 -4.82 -2.13 -18.34
CA LYS A 101 -3.71 -1.76 -19.20
C LYS A 101 -2.43 -2.53 -18.85
N ALA A 102 -2.13 -2.65 -17.56
CA ALA A 102 -0.96 -3.40 -17.08
C ALA A 102 -1.03 -4.87 -17.51
N GLU A 103 -2.20 -5.50 -17.38
CA GLU A 103 -2.43 -6.87 -17.81
C GLU A 103 -2.17 -7.04 -19.31
N ARG A 104 -2.66 -6.10 -20.14
CA ARG A 104 -2.46 -6.12 -21.60
C ARG A 104 -1.01 -5.94 -22.00
N GLU A 105 -0.21 -5.25 -21.19
CA GLU A 105 1.21 -5.02 -21.42
C GLU A 105 2.10 -6.07 -20.75
N ASP A 106 1.53 -7.18 -20.28
CA ASP A 106 2.21 -8.28 -19.59
C ASP A 106 2.95 -7.83 -18.31
N ARG A 107 2.54 -6.70 -17.72
CA ARG A 107 3.04 -6.30 -16.41
C ARG A 107 2.28 -7.06 -15.34
N VAL A 108 3.01 -7.65 -14.39
CA VAL A 108 2.43 -8.48 -13.33
C VAL A 108 2.35 -7.67 -12.04
N PRO A 109 1.15 -7.24 -11.63
CA PRO A 109 1.00 -6.56 -10.36
C PRO A 109 1.18 -7.53 -9.19
N ASN A 110 1.73 -7.02 -8.10
CA ASN A 110 1.69 -7.70 -6.81
C ASN A 110 0.83 -6.90 -5.83
N TRP A 111 0.22 -7.60 -4.90
CA TRP A 111 -0.75 -7.08 -3.95
C TRP A 111 -0.26 -7.39 -2.55
N PHE A 112 0.02 -6.35 -1.76
CA PHE A 112 0.53 -6.51 -0.40
C PHE A 112 -0.53 -6.04 0.57
N LEU A 113 -1.05 -6.97 1.38
CA LEU A 113 -2.09 -6.69 2.36
C LEU A 113 -1.48 -6.70 3.75
N PHE A 114 -1.61 -5.57 4.44
CA PHE A 114 -1.15 -5.40 5.81
C PHE A 114 -2.33 -5.19 6.73
N GLU A 115 -2.28 -5.80 7.90
CA GLU A 115 -3.28 -5.61 8.93
C GLU A 115 -2.81 -4.56 9.93
N ARG A 116 -3.69 -3.63 10.30
CA ARG A 116 -3.44 -2.67 11.36
C ARG A 116 -3.55 -3.39 12.70
N LEU A 117 -2.43 -3.53 13.37
CA LEU A 117 -2.36 -4.20 14.68
C LEU A 117 -3.03 -3.37 15.77
N PRO A 118 -3.55 -4.00 16.84
CA PRO A 118 -4.02 -3.25 18.01
C PRO A 118 -2.88 -2.44 18.61
N ALA A 119 -3.20 -1.23 19.04
CA ALA A 119 -2.21 -0.35 19.65
C ALA A 119 -1.76 -0.87 21.02
#